data_1fffd5987694fb5ab24972b69972bc51
#
_entry.id   1fffd5987694fb5ab24972b69972bc51
#
_cell.length_a   1.000
_cell.length_b   1.000
_cell.length_c   1.000
_cell.angle_alpha   90.00
_cell.angle_beta   90.00
_cell.angle_gamma   90.00
#
_symmetry.space_group_name_H-M   'P 1'
#
loop_
_entity.id
_entity.type
_entity.pdbx_description
1 polymer ?
#
loop_
_entity_poly.entity_id
_entity_poly.type
_entity_poly.pdbx_seq_one_letter_code
_entity_poly.pdbx_strand_id
1 'polypeptide(L)'
;MKQQQTLDYHVKFAWQNMFNKYNQMASSFGITQAIGYMLININDDEGTAVSNLAALLGVKATSLSRMLNNMEEVKLIYRENSADDKRSVKIFLTDFGKEKKQLAKGVVRKFNEYLDEHFSKKEKETFINLLIKLNDITVAYTVD
;
A
#
# COMPACT_ATOMS: atom_id res chain seq x y z
N MET A 1 -16.16 -27.99 6.55
CA MET A 1 -14.89 -27.40 7.08
C MET A 1 -15.24 -26.14 7.88
N LYS A 2 -14.74 -26.04 9.12
CA LYS A 2 -14.97 -24.82 9.91
C LYS A 2 -14.14 -23.68 9.32
N GLN A 3 -14.73 -22.51 9.07
CA GLN A 3 -14.04 -21.34 8.51
C GLN A 3 -12.72 -21.00 9.25
N GLN A 4 -12.70 -21.19 10.56
CA GLN A 4 -11.52 -20.93 11.41
C GLN A 4 -10.32 -21.84 11.11
N GLN A 5 -10.45 -22.82 10.21
CA GLN A 5 -9.39 -23.76 9.83
C GLN A 5 -8.82 -23.46 8.43
N THR A 6 -9.28 -22.42 7.77
CA THR A 6 -8.84 -22.08 6.41
C THR A 6 -7.79 -20.98 6.39
N LEU A 7 -6.88 -21.07 5.42
CA LEU A 7 -5.80 -20.09 5.28
C LEU A 7 -6.33 -18.69 4.98
N ASP A 8 -7.31 -18.60 4.08
CA ASP A 8 -7.94 -17.33 3.71
C ASP A 8 -8.59 -16.62 4.90
N TYR A 9 -9.21 -17.35 5.81
CA TYR A 9 -9.77 -16.80 7.05
C TYR A 9 -8.68 -16.08 7.86
N HIS A 10 -7.57 -16.75 8.13
CA HIS A 10 -6.49 -16.19 8.93
C HIS A 10 -5.76 -15.03 8.25
N VAL A 11 -5.52 -15.15 6.95
CA VAL A 11 -4.90 -14.08 6.15
C VAL A 11 -5.78 -12.84 6.15
N LYS A 12 -7.09 -13.01 5.92
CA LYS A 12 -8.07 -11.92 5.93
C LYS A 12 -8.11 -11.20 7.27
N PHE A 13 -8.23 -11.94 8.37
CA PHE A 13 -8.29 -11.36 9.71
C PHE A 13 -6.98 -10.67 10.10
N ALA A 14 -5.85 -11.29 9.80
CA ALA A 14 -4.54 -10.69 10.07
C ALA A 14 -4.39 -9.35 9.32
N TRP A 15 -4.70 -9.33 8.03
CA TRP A 15 -4.64 -8.10 7.25
C TRP A 15 -5.64 -7.04 7.75
N GLN A 16 -6.87 -7.44 8.05
CA GLN A 16 -7.90 -6.52 8.57
C GLN A 16 -7.47 -5.84 9.87
N ASN A 17 -6.88 -6.61 10.80
CA ASN A 17 -6.35 -6.07 12.04
C ASN A 17 -5.19 -5.10 11.80
N MET A 18 -4.25 -5.45 10.93
CA MET A 18 -3.13 -4.58 10.54
C MET A 18 -3.63 -3.31 9.86
N PHE A 19 -4.56 -3.43 8.93
CA PHE A 19 -5.17 -2.32 8.21
C PHE A 19 -5.85 -1.33 9.17
N ASN A 20 -6.63 -1.84 10.11
CA ASN A 20 -7.29 -1.00 11.12
C ASN A 20 -6.27 -0.29 12.02
N LYS A 21 -5.20 -0.97 12.40
CA LYS A 21 -4.14 -0.38 13.19
C LYS A 21 -3.39 0.71 12.44
N TYR A 22 -3.08 0.49 11.17
CA TYR A 22 -2.48 1.51 10.30
C TYR A 22 -3.38 2.73 10.17
N ASN A 23 -4.69 2.55 9.99
CA ASN A 23 -5.64 3.66 9.93
C ASN A 23 -5.67 4.47 11.23
N GLN A 24 -5.64 3.80 12.38
CA GLN A 24 -5.56 4.50 13.69
C GLN A 24 -4.30 5.36 13.80
N MET A 25 -3.15 4.81 13.40
CA MET A 25 -1.88 5.54 13.46
C MET A 25 -1.83 6.68 12.44
N ALA A 26 -2.28 6.42 11.22
CA ALA A 26 -2.29 7.40 10.14
C ALA A 26 -3.25 8.55 10.37
N SER A 27 -4.38 8.31 11.06
CA SER A 27 -5.39 9.34 11.34
C SER A 27 -4.83 10.48 12.18
N SER A 28 -3.86 10.23 13.05
CA SER A 28 -3.19 11.27 13.84
C SER A 28 -2.41 12.26 12.97
N PHE A 29 -2.07 11.89 11.74
CA PHE A 29 -1.38 12.72 10.75
C PHE A 29 -2.34 13.25 9.66
N GLY A 30 -3.64 13.02 9.80
CA GLY A 30 -4.65 13.48 8.85
C GLY A 30 -4.68 12.69 7.54
N ILE A 31 -4.18 11.46 7.53
CA ILE A 31 -4.19 10.56 6.35
C ILE A 31 -4.79 9.20 6.70
N THR A 32 -5.18 8.46 5.65
CA THR A 32 -5.62 7.06 5.76
C THR A 32 -4.48 6.11 5.42
N GLN A 33 -4.63 4.82 5.75
CA GLN A 33 -3.69 3.78 5.32
C GLN A 33 -3.52 3.78 3.80
N ALA A 34 -4.62 3.87 3.04
CA ALA A 34 -4.59 3.86 1.58
C ALA A 34 -3.79 5.04 1.02
N ILE A 35 -4.01 6.24 1.54
CA ILE A 35 -3.26 7.44 1.14
C ILE A 35 -1.79 7.30 1.51
N GLY A 36 -1.49 6.86 2.73
CA GLY A 36 -0.11 6.63 3.18
C GLY A 36 0.63 5.64 2.31
N TYR A 37 0.00 4.52 1.95
CA TYR A 37 0.56 3.53 1.05
C TYR A 37 0.81 4.10 -0.36
N MET A 38 -0.13 4.88 -0.87
CA MET A 38 0.03 5.59 -2.14
C MET A 38 1.25 6.52 -2.10
N LEU A 39 1.35 7.38 -1.08
CA LEU A 39 2.45 8.33 -0.95
C LEU A 39 3.81 7.64 -0.90
N ILE A 40 3.92 6.53 -0.19
CA ILE A 40 5.16 5.74 -0.07
C ILE A 40 5.62 5.24 -1.45
N ASN A 41 4.69 4.91 -2.33
CA ASN A 41 4.98 4.33 -3.64
C ASN A 41 5.17 5.36 -4.77
N ILE A 42 5.05 6.64 -4.47
CA ILE A 42 5.34 7.71 -5.43
C ILE A 42 6.80 8.14 -5.26
N ASN A 43 7.56 8.13 -6.37
CA ASN A 43 8.95 8.57 -6.37
C ASN A 43 9.03 10.09 -6.14
N ASP A 44 9.94 10.51 -5.26
CA ASP A 44 10.06 11.91 -4.84
C ASP A 44 10.54 12.85 -5.96
N ASP A 45 11.41 12.35 -6.83
CA ASP A 45 12.11 13.18 -7.84
C ASP A 45 11.52 13.01 -9.23
N GLU A 46 11.29 11.77 -9.65
CA GLU A 46 10.89 11.44 -11.02
C GLU A 46 9.37 11.32 -11.19
N GLY A 47 8.64 11.30 -10.09
CA GLY A 47 7.22 10.98 -10.09
C GLY A 47 6.98 9.51 -10.42
N THR A 48 5.72 9.14 -10.54
CA THR A 48 5.33 7.75 -10.82
C THR A 48 4.15 7.72 -11.76
N ALA A 49 4.22 6.87 -12.77
CA ALA A 49 3.13 6.70 -13.74
C ALA A 49 1.88 6.15 -13.06
N VAL A 50 0.71 6.65 -13.43
CA VAL A 50 -0.59 6.18 -12.92
C VAL A 50 -0.77 4.69 -13.13
N SER A 51 -0.33 4.15 -14.28
CA SER A 51 -0.41 2.72 -14.58
C SER A 51 0.38 1.86 -13.60
N ASN A 52 1.54 2.34 -13.14
CA ASN A 52 2.35 1.64 -12.15
C ASN A 52 1.68 1.64 -10.76
N LEU A 53 1.04 2.73 -10.38
CA LEU A 53 0.30 2.83 -9.13
C LEU A 53 -0.91 1.88 -9.13
N ALA A 54 -1.63 1.80 -10.23
CA ALA A 54 -2.76 0.87 -10.39
C ALA A 54 -2.32 -0.58 -10.20
N ALA A 55 -1.20 -0.97 -10.81
CA ALA A 55 -0.64 -2.32 -10.70
C ALA A 55 -0.22 -2.65 -9.25
N LEU A 56 0.44 -1.71 -8.57
CA LEU A 56 0.91 -1.88 -7.19
C LEU A 56 -0.24 -2.00 -6.19
N LEU A 57 -1.30 -1.22 -6.38
CA LEU A 57 -2.42 -1.18 -5.45
C LEU A 57 -3.44 -2.29 -5.68
N GLY A 58 -3.45 -2.90 -6.87
CA GLY A 58 -4.43 -3.92 -7.23
C GLY A 58 -5.87 -3.42 -7.18
N VAL A 59 -6.09 -2.10 -7.34
CA VAL A 59 -7.42 -1.48 -7.29
C VAL A 59 -7.94 -1.21 -8.70
N LYS A 60 -9.27 -1.08 -8.82
CA LYS A 60 -9.92 -0.71 -10.08
C LYS A 60 -9.51 0.72 -10.48
N ALA A 61 -9.45 0.99 -11.79
CA ALA A 61 -9.12 2.30 -12.33
C ALA A 61 -10.01 3.42 -11.80
N THR A 62 -11.31 3.15 -11.60
CA THR A 62 -12.26 4.11 -11.01
C THR A 62 -11.93 4.47 -9.57
N SER A 63 -11.57 3.48 -8.74
CA SER A 63 -11.18 3.70 -7.35
C SER A 63 -9.87 4.48 -7.25
N LEU A 64 -8.89 4.14 -8.10
CA LEU A 64 -7.62 4.85 -8.18
C LEU A 64 -7.82 6.31 -8.61
N SER A 65 -8.62 6.54 -9.64
CA SER A 65 -8.92 7.89 -10.13
C SER A 65 -9.56 8.76 -9.04
N ARG A 66 -10.51 8.22 -8.31
CA ARG A 66 -11.16 8.91 -7.18
C ARG A 66 -10.17 9.25 -6.08
N MET A 67 -9.31 8.32 -5.73
CA MET A 67 -8.26 8.54 -4.72
C MET A 67 -7.27 9.61 -5.15
N LEU A 68 -6.81 9.57 -6.40
CA LEU A 68 -5.88 10.57 -6.96
C LEU A 68 -6.52 11.96 -7.01
N ASN A 69 -7.80 12.05 -7.40
CA ASN A 69 -8.53 13.32 -7.40
C ASN A 69 -8.60 13.93 -6.00
N ASN A 70 -8.91 13.12 -4.99
CA ASN A 70 -8.93 13.56 -3.60
C ASN A 70 -7.54 14.03 -3.14
N MET A 71 -6.50 13.28 -3.44
CA MET A 71 -5.12 13.64 -3.06
C MET A 71 -4.65 14.94 -3.73
N GLU A 72 -5.06 15.16 -4.98
CA GLU A 72 -4.77 16.41 -5.70
C GLU A 72 -5.54 17.59 -5.09
N GLU A 73 -6.80 17.40 -4.76
CA GLU A 73 -7.65 18.40 -4.12
C GLU A 73 -7.09 18.87 -2.78
N VAL A 74 -6.60 17.93 -1.94
CA VAL A 74 -5.96 18.27 -0.67
C VAL A 74 -4.47 18.60 -0.80
N LYS A 75 -3.96 18.73 -2.03
CA LYS A 75 -2.62 19.21 -2.38
C LYS A 75 -1.47 18.32 -1.90
N LEU A 76 -1.70 17.02 -1.84
CA LEU A 76 -0.64 16.04 -1.58
C LEU A 76 0.15 15.72 -2.86
N ILE A 77 -0.51 15.76 -4.00
CA ILE A 77 0.06 15.43 -5.31
C ILE A 77 -0.34 16.45 -6.37
N TYR A 78 0.37 16.42 -7.47
CA TYR A 78 -0.03 17.05 -8.72
C TYR A 78 0.26 16.12 -9.90
N ARG A 79 -0.42 16.35 -11.02
CA ARG A 79 -0.29 15.54 -12.23
C ARG A 79 0.44 16.31 -13.30
N GLU A 80 1.30 15.61 -14.03
CA GLU A 80 1.93 16.13 -15.23
C GLU A 80 1.84 15.09 -16.35
N ASN A 81 1.55 15.57 -17.56
CA ASN A 81 1.64 14.74 -18.74
C ASN A 81 3.12 14.55 -19.10
N SER A 82 3.48 13.31 -19.53
CA SER A 82 4.82 13.07 -20.07
C SER A 82 5.05 13.93 -21.32
N ALA A 83 6.25 14.52 -21.42
CA ALA A 83 6.65 15.31 -22.59
C ALA A 83 6.68 14.46 -23.89
N ASP A 84 6.94 13.16 -23.77
CA ASP A 84 7.10 12.22 -24.89
C ASP A 84 5.80 11.50 -25.26
N ASP A 85 4.83 11.40 -24.34
CA ASP A 85 3.56 10.73 -24.57
C ASP A 85 2.43 11.48 -23.84
N LYS A 86 1.58 12.17 -24.60
CA LYS A 86 0.43 12.91 -24.09
C LYS A 86 -0.62 12.01 -23.40
N ARG A 87 -0.53 10.66 -23.57
CA ARG A 87 -1.39 9.68 -22.94
C ARG A 87 -0.86 9.22 -21.57
N SER A 88 0.41 9.50 -21.30
CA SER A 88 1.09 9.10 -20.07
C SER A 88 0.99 10.20 -19.03
N VAL A 89 0.29 9.92 -17.94
CA VAL A 89 0.19 10.83 -16.80
C VAL A 89 1.09 10.33 -15.68
N LYS A 90 1.95 11.21 -15.19
CA LYS A 90 2.77 10.97 -14.00
C LYS A 90 2.22 11.74 -12.81
N ILE A 91 2.32 11.12 -11.66
CA ILE A 91 1.96 11.69 -10.37
C ILE A 91 3.24 12.12 -9.66
N PHE A 92 3.24 13.34 -9.16
CA PHE A 92 4.33 13.94 -8.39
C PHE A 92 3.85 14.34 -7.01
N LEU A 93 4.73 14.28 -6.04
CA LEU A 93 4.46 14.76 -4.69
C LEU A 93 4.68 16.28 -4.62
N THR A 94 3.77 16.97 -3.96
CA THR A 94 4.02 18.34 -3.48
C THR A 94 4.98 18.28 -2.28
N ASP A 95 5.49 19.42 -1.83
CA ASP A 95 6.28 19.46 -0.58
C ASP A 95 5.48 18.94 0.61
N PHE A 96 4.19 19.28 0.67
CA PHE A 96 3.27 18.75 1.67
C PHE A 96 3.10 17.22 1.54
N GLY A 97 3.00 16.72 0.32
CA GLY A 97 2.96 15.28 0.05
C GLY A 97 4.23 14.54 0.49
N LYS A 98 5.38 15.13 0.26
CA LYS A 98 6.69 14.58 0.72
C LYS A 98 6.77 14.51 2.24
N GLU A 99 6.29 15.54 2.93
CA GLU A 99 6.21 15.54 4.39
C GLU A 99 5.31 14.42 4.91
N LYS A 100 4.10 14.28 4.35
CA LYS A 100 3.18 13.21 4.73
C LYS A 100 3.72 11.81 4.38
N LYS A 101 4.45 11.68 3.28
CA LYS A 101 5.14 10.43 2.94
C LYS A 101 6.14 10.01 4.02
N GLN A 102 6.93 10.94 4.54
CA GLN A 102 7.89 10.64 5.61
C GLN A 102 7.18 10.21 6.89
N LEU A 103 6.06 10.84 7.24
CA LEU A 103 5.23 10.43 8.38
C LEU A 103 4.68 9.03 8.17
N ALA A 104 4.17 8.72 6.98
CA ALA A 104 3.66 7.39 6.62
C ALA A 104 4.76 6.31 6.74
N LYS A 105 5.96 6.58 6.23
CA LYS A 105 7.11 5.68 6.38
C LYS A 105 7.47 5.44 7.85
N GLY A 106 7.40 6.48 8.67
CA GLY A 106 7.63 6.39 10.11
C GLY A 106 6.63 5.46 10.80
N VAL A 107 5.35 5.55 10.43
CA VAL A 107 4.30 4.67 10.95
C VAL A 107 4.60 3.21 10.60
N VAL A 108 4.91 2.93 9.34
CA VAL A 108 5.22 1.56 8.88
C VAL A 108 6.44 1.02 9.62
N ARG A 109 7.50 1.81 9.73
CA ARG A 109 8.72 1.41 10.44
C ARG A 109 8.43 1.06 11.90
N LYS A 110 7.79 1.94 12.64
CA LYS A 110 7.48 1.73 14.07
C LYS A 110 6.64 0.48 14.30
N PHE A 111 5.65 0.27 13.46
CA PHE A 111 4.80 -0.92 13.60
C PHE A 111 5.57 -2.20 13.27
N ASN A 112 6.42 -2.19 12.26
CA ASN A 112 7.24 -3.36 11.93
C ASN A 112 8.32 -3.63 12.98
N GLU A 113 8.93 -2.60 13.58
CA GLU A 113 9.83 -2.74 14.73
C GLU A 113 9.11 -3.44 15.90
N TYR A 114 7.89 -3.01 16.21
CA TYR A 114 7.06 -3.66 17.23
C TYR A 114 6.79 -5.14 16.89
N LEU A 115 6.42 -5.44 15.65
CA LEU A 115 6.20 -6.84 15.23
C LEU A 115 7.49 -7.68 15.37
N ASP A 116 8.62 -7.12 14.98
CA ASP A 116 9.92 -7.79 15.06
C ASP A 116 10.33 -8.15 16.50
N GLU A 117 9.88 -7.40 17.48
CA GLU A 117 10.10 -7.71 18.89
C GLU A 117 9.32 -8.96 19.37
N HIS A 118 8.24 -9.31 18.66
CA HIS A 118 7.34 -10.41 19.02
C HIS A 118 7.59 -11.70 18.23
N PHE A 119 8.46 -11.65 17.22
CA PHE A 119 8.81 -12.82 16.41
C PHE A 119 10.32 -13.07 16.49
N SER A 120 10.72 -14.34 16.63
CA SER A 120 12.11 -14.67 16.40
C SER A 120 12.45 -14.45 14.91
N LYS A 121 13.73 -14.28 14.62
CA LYS A 121 14.20 -14.13 13.23
C LYS A 121 13.75 -15.32 12.37
N LYS A 122 13.86 -16.53 12.89
CA LYS A 122 13.46 -17.76 12.20
C LYS A 122 11.95 -17.81 11.94
N GLU A 123 11.14 -17.45 12.93
CA GLU A 123 9.68 -17.38 12.78
C GLU A 123 9.28 -16.37 11.70
N LYS A 124 9.89 -15.19 11.72
CA LYS A 124 9.64 -14.16 10.71
C LYS A 124 9.99 -14.64 9.30
N GLU A 125 11.19 -15.20 9.12
CA GLU A 125 11.63 -15.72 7.83
C GLU A 125 10.71 -16.85 7.33
N THR A 126 10.34 -17.79 8.20
CA THR A 126 9.43 -18.88 7.87
C THR A 126 8.06 -18.35 7.45
N PHE A 127 7.53 -17.40 8.20
CA PHE A 127 6.22 -16.81 7.94
C PHE A 127 6.19 -16.06 6.59
N ILE A 128 7.20 -15.24 6.32
CA ILE A 128 7.34 -14.54 5.04
C ILE A 128 7.43 -15.53 3.88
N ASN A 129 8.25 -16.58 4.01
CA ASN A 129 8.40 -17.60 2.98
C ASN A 129 7.08 -18.35 2.72
N LEU A 130 6.30 -18.63 3.76
CA LEU A 130 5.01 -19.28 3.64
C LEU A 130 3.98 -18.35 2.95
N LEU A 131 4.01 -17.06 3.24
CA LEU A 131 3.15 -16.08 2.54
C LEU A 131 3.53 -15.95 1.06
N ILE A 132 4.82 -15.93 0.73
CA ILE A 132 5.28 -15.94 -0.66
C ILE A 132 4.79 -17.19 -1.38
N LYS A 133 4.95 -18.36 -0.76
CA LYS A 133 4.43 -19.62 -1.29
C LYS A 133 2.91 -19.56 -1.51
N LEU A 134 2.16 -19.02 -0.55
CA LEU A 134 0.72 -18.86 -0.66
C LEU A 134 0.35 -18.01 -1.88
N ASN A 135 1.05 -16.90 -2.09
CA ASN A 135 0.83 -16.03 -3.24
C ASN A 135 1.08 -16.77 -4.56
N ASP A 136 2.21 -17.45 -4.66
CA ASP A 136 2.60 -18.17 -5.88
C ASP A 136 1.59 -19.26 -6.25
N ILE A 137 1.17 -20.07 -5.29
CA ILE A 137 0.19 -21.14 -5.56
C ILE A 137 -1.21 -20.58 -5.84
N THR A 138 -1.56 -19.44 -5.26
CA THR A 138 -2.85 -18.79 -5.53
C THR A 138 -2.90 -18.26 -6.96
N VAL A 139 -1.82 -17.62 -7.41
CA VAL A 139 -1.72 -17.12 -8.80
C VAL A 139 -1.74 -18.27 -9.81
N ALA A 140 -1.14 -19.41 -9.46
CA ALA A 140 -1.11 -20.59 -10.33
C ALA A 140 -2.45 -21.35 -10.38
N TYR A 141 -3.37 -21.08 -9.46
CA TYR A 141 -4.67 -21.74 -9.45
C TYR A 141 -5.52 -21.31 -10.64
N THR A 142 -5.99 -22.28 -11.41
CA THR A 142 -6.88 -22.05 -12.55
C THR A 142 -8.33 -22.26 -12.14
N VAL A 143 -9.17 -21.32 -12.54
CA VAL A 143 -10.62 -21.42 -12.33
C VAL A 143 -11.22 -22.16 -13.53
N ASP A 144 -11.91 -23.28 -13.28
CA ASP A 144 -12.60 -24.07 -14.31
C ASP A 144 -13.85 -23.35 -14.84
#